data_520788b77a93b11fb93534fbd397395e
#
_entry.id   520788b77a93b11fb93534fbd397395e
#
_cell.length_a   1.000
_cell.length_b   1.000
_cell.length_c   1.000
_cell.angle_alpha   90.00
_cell.angle_beta   90.00
_cell.angle_gamma   90.00
#
_symmetry.space_group_name_H-M   'P 1'
#
loop_
_entity.id
_entity.type
_entity.pdbx_description
1 polymer ?
#
loop_
_entity_poly.entity_id
_entity_poly.type
_entity_poly.pdbx_seq_one_letter_code
_entity_poly.pdbx_strand_id
1 'polypeptide(L)'
;MVQTGTMAVATLDERPAVSRQEAIGRLREGVKAMAALVRSSDGDTLGAALIQIREAGIDPLEAIFADGVRRFDRSGEFAAQGALSMTAWLKWKCRLSGGAASERVEIARQLNKLPQTEAAFARGELGYQHVAVIAKTAEHVGLAAVRKEEGMLLEAAGTMDPGQFLTVAKNFEHRVDAAAALAEANNAYRRRYLHISDPQNGLVRVDGMLDAEGGATVRAALNSLSKPVKDDDRTHGQRSADALVELCRRGCGGSRDGLMSKRDGSGPRPQLIIRASHETLAGIPGAPAGELNGGSTVPAETVQRHACDAALVVLAGRSEIDRELNHAARTIPAATRRALEARDGHCVWPGCGRPEAWCDGHHLVWWTRGGKTALHNLALLCRPHHRNVHEGGWRIERKASGWTAIPPKTMRHYLDSG
;
A
#
# COMPACT_ATOMS: atom_id res chain seq x y z
N MET A 1 17.71 -68.79 -32.53
CA MET A 1 18.77 -68.10 -31.74
C MET A 1 18.57 -66.59 -31.88
N VAL A 2 17.96 -66.00 -30.91
CA VAL A 2 17.78 -64.54 -30.86
C VAL A 2 18.66 -64.03 -29.71
N GLN A 3 19.69 -63.28 -30.07
CA GLN A 3 20.60 -62.69 -29.10
C GLN A 3 19.89 -61.48 -28.46
N THR A 4 19.64 -61.57 -27.18
CA THR A 4 19.22 -60.42 -26.31
C THR A 4 20.44 -59.59 -26.04
N GLY A 5 20.55 -58.45 -26.73
CA GLY A 5 21.52 -57.42 -26.42
C GLY A 5 21.11 -56.65 -25.16
N THR A 6 21.84 -56.87 -24.09
CA THR A 6 21.75 -56.05 -22.83
C THR A 6 22.35 -54.70 -23.14
N MET A 7 21.49 -53.66 -23.20
CA MET A 7 21.96 -52.28 -23.21
C MET A 7 22.57 -51.97 -21.82
N ALA A 8 23.86 -51.79 -21.80
CA ALA A 8 24.58 -51.28 -20.65
C ALA A 8 24.07 -49.85 -20.30
N VAL A 9 23.54 -49.68 -19.12
CA VAL A 9 23.27 -48.38 -18.54
C VAL A 9 24.61 -47.65 -18.41
N ALA A 10 24.77 -46.57 -19.14
CA ALA A 10 25.96 -45.72 -19.04
C ALA A 10 26.12 -45.25 -17.58
N THR A 11 27.20 -45.74 -16.96
CA THR A 11 27.66 -45.26 -15.65
C THR A 11 27.92 -43.78 -15.74
N LEU A 12 27.26 -43.00 -14.86
CA LEU A 12 27.52 -41.57 -14.63
C LEU A 12 29.04 -41.39 -14.44
N ASP A 13 29.61 -40.58 -15.32
CA ASP A 13 30.99 -40.13 -15.34
C ASP A 13 31.41 -39.66 -13.92
N GLU A 14 32.21 -40.48 -13.21
CA GLU A 14 32.84 -40.11 -11.93
C GLU A 14 33.91 -39.06 -12.20
N ARG A 15 33.49 -37.79 -12.34
CA ARG A 15 34.44 -36.70 -12.34
C ARG A 15 35.10 -36.66 -10.94
N PRO A 16 36.42 -36.45 -10.89
CA PRO A 16 37.12 -36.38 -9.61
C PRO A 16 36.48 -35.35 -8.70
N ALA A 17 36.22 -35.71 -7.45
CA ALA A 17 35.58 -34.88 -6.49
C ALA A 17 36.35 -33.56 -6.33
N VAL A 18 35.74 -32.45 -6.79
CA VAL A 18 36.34 -31.10 -6.65
C VAL A 18 36.45 -30.76 -5.17
N SER A 19 37.63 -30.35 -4.74
CA SER A 19 37.82 -29.96 -3.34
C SER A 19 36.94 -28.76 -2.97
N ARG A 20 36.55 -28.66 -1.70
CA ARG A 20 35.76 -27.49 -1.19
C ARG A 20 36.46 -26.18 -1.50
N GLN A 21 37.78 -26.10 -1.34
CA GLN A 21 38.54 -24.86 -1.60
C GLN A 21 38.51 -24.49 -3.07
N GLU A 22 38.64 -25.47 -3.97
CA GLU A 22 38.59 -25.25 -5.39
C GLU A 22 37.21 -24.81 -5.86
N ALA A 23 36.12 -25.44 -5.40
CA ALA A 23 34.76 -25.07 -5.75
C ALA A 23 34.45 -23.64 -5.31
N ILE A 24 34.80 -23.26 -4.08
CA ILE A 24 34.61 -21.90 -3.58
C ILE A 24 35.53 -20.89 -4.32
N GLY A 25 36.73 -21.29 -4.70
CA GLY A 25 37.64 -20.47 -5.52
C GLY A 25 37.02 -20.13 -6.85
N ARG A 26 36.54 -21.13 -7.61
CA ARG A 26 35.86 -20.96 -8.90
C ARG A 26 34.61 -20.08 -8.79
N LEU A 27 33.80 -20.27 -7.76
CA LEU A 27 32.64 -19.41 -7.49
C LEU A 27 33.05 -17.95 -7.29
N ARG A 28 34.09 -17.68 -6.51
CA ARG A 28 34.60 -16.32 -6.28
C ARG A 28 35.12 -15.66 -7.55
N GLU A 29 35.78 -16.42 -8.42
CA GLU A 29 36.25 -15.94 -9.72
C GLU A 29 35.06 -15.61 -10.64
N GLY A 30 34.04 -16.47 -10.69
CA GLY A 30 32.81 -16.21 -11.43
C GLY A 30 32.11 -14.93 -10.97
N VAL A 31 31.97 -14.74 -9.65
CA VAL A 31 31.40 -13.51 -9.07
C VAL A 31 32.21 -12.25 -9.45
N LYS A 32 33.56 -12.35 -9.45
CA LYS A 32 34.41 -11.24 -9.89
C LYS A 32 34.23 -10.92 -11.38
N ALA A 33 34.15 -11.95 -12.22
CA ALA A 33 33.92 -11.80 -13.65
C ALA A 33 32.55 -11.14 -13.93
N MET A 34 31.50 -11.60 -13.27
CA MET A 34 30.17 -10.96 -13.37
C MET A 34 30.15 -9.53 -12.87
N ALA A 35 30.86 -9.22 -11.78
CA ALA A 35 31.01 -7.85 -11.30
C ALA A 35 31.76 -6.95 -12.30
N ALA A 36 32.73 -7.49 -13.03
CA ALA A 36 33.42 -6.77 -14.10
C ALA A 36 32.49 -6.52 -15.31
N LEU A 37 31.74 -7.55 -15.73
CA LEU A 37 30.75 -7.46 -16.80
C LEU A 37 29.73 -6.35 -16.51
N VAL A 38 29.11 -6.36 -15.33
CA VAL A 38 28.12 -5.34 -14.93
C VAL A 38 28.71 -3.92 -14.96
N ARG A 39 29.97 -3.75 -14.54
CA ARG A 39 30.62 -2.43 -14.56
C ARG A 39 30.97 -1.93 -15.96
N SER A 40 31.21 -2.85 -16.91
CA SER A 40 31.55 -2.51 -18.30
C SER A 40 30.35 -2.47 -19.25
N SER A 41 29.18 -2.90 -18.79
CA SER A 41 27.94 -2.93 -19.60
C SER A 41 27.25 -1.56 -19.58
N ASP A 42 26.71 -1.16 -20.72
CA ASP A 42 25.81 -0.03 -20.89
C ASP A 42 24.33 -0.48 -20.85
N GLY A 43 23.37 0.45 -21.05
CA GLY A 43 21.96 0.22 -20.79
C GLY A 43 21.38 -1.06 -21.39
N ASP A 44 21.59 -1.34 -22.67
CA ASP A 44 21.03 -2.51 -23.38
C ASP A 44 21.72 -3.81 -22.94
N THR A 45 23.06 -3.80 -22.89
CA THR A 45 23.87 -4.95 -22.49
C THR A 45 23.73 -5.29 -21.01
N LEU A 46 23.47 -4.27 -20.15
CA LEU A 46 23.24 -4.46 -18.73
C LEU A 46 21.96 -5.25 -18.46
N GLY A 47 20.88 -4.98 -19.20
CA GLY A 47 19.64 -5.77 -19.10
C GLY A 47 19.86 -7.26 -19.36
N ALA A 48 20.57 -7.61 -20.44
CA ALA A 48 20.92 -8.98 -20.76
C ALA A 48 21.82 -9.62 -19.69
N ALA A 49 22.82 -8.87 -19.16
CA ALA A 49 23.70 -9.36 -18.10
C ALA A 49 22.93 -9.67 -16.81
N LEU A 50 21.94 -8.85 -16.43
CA LEU A 50 21.11 -9.09 -15.23
C LEU A 50 20.28 -10.38 -15.37
N ILE A 51 19.71 -10.64 -16.55
CA ILE A 51 18.99 -11.89 -16.83
C ILE A 51 19.94 -13.08 -16.68
N GLN A 52 21.11 -13.04 -17.32
CA GLN A 52 22.11 -14.11 -17.26
C GLN A 52 22.64 -14.36 -15.84
N ILE A 53 22.88 -13.31 -15.06
CA ILE A 53 23.28 -13.44 -13.65
C ILE A 53 22.20 -14.18 -12.85
N ARG A 54 20.95 -13.92 -13.14
CA ARG A 54 19.86 -14.60 -12.48
C ARG A 54 19.78 -16.06 -12.87
N GLU A 55 19.66 -16.35 -14.17
CA GLU A 55 19.43 -17.69 -14.71
C GLU A 55 20.64 -18.64 -14.54
N ALA A 56 21.85 -18.15 -14.80
CA ALA A 56 23.07 -18.97 -14.71
C ALA A 56 23.77 -18.88 -13.33
N GLY A 57 23.38 -17.94 -12.47
CA GLY A 57 24.03 -17.69 -11.18
C GLY A 57 23.10 -17.86 -9.99
N ILE A 58 22.21 -16.92 -9.78
CA ILE A 58 21.43 -16.82 -8.54
C ILE A 58 20.52 -18.04 -8.36
N ASP A 59 19.69 -18.35 -9.35
CA ASP A 59 18.68 -19.40 -9.25
C ASP A 59 19.30 -20.81 -9.12
N PRO A 60 20.33 -21.20 -9.90
CA PRO A 60 21.05 -22.46 -9.66
C PRO A 60 21.77 -22.53 -8.30
N LEU A 61 22.33 -21.43 -7.81
CA LEU A 61 22.94 -21.39 -6.47
C LEU A 61 21.91 -21.55 -5.35
N GLU A 62 20.72 -20.98 -5.50
CA GLU A 62 19.61 -21.21 -4.56
C GLU A 62 19.13 -22.69 -4.62
N ALA A 63 19.13 -23.34 -5.77
CA ALA A 63 18.82 -24.77 -5.89
C ALA A 63 19.88 -25.63 -5.15
N ILE A 64 21.15 -25.33 -5.35
CA ILE A 64 22.26 -26.00 -4.63
C ILE A 64 22.15 -25.78 -3.12
N PHE A 65 21.82 -24.56 -2.70
CA PHE A 65 21.61 -24.23 -1.31
C PHE A 65 20.44 -25.01 -0.70
N ALA A 66 19.32 -25.13 -1.42
CA ALA A 66 18.16 -25.92 -0.99
C ALA A 66 18.49 -27.40 -0.82
N ASP A 67 19.26 -28.01 -1.76
CA ASP A 67 19.72 -29.40 -1.63
C ASP A 67 20.65 -29.56 -0.42
N GLY A 68 21.56 -28.62 -0.22
CA GLY A 68 22.44 -28.59 0.95
C GLY A 68 21.67 -28.50 2.28
N VAL A 69 20.69 -27.62 2.37
CA VAL A 69 19.79 -27.49 3.52
C VAL A 69 19.07 -28.81 3.79
N ARG A 70 18.51 -29.43 2.76
CA ARG A 70 17.82 -30.71 2.88
C ARG A 70 18.72 -31.83 3.42
N ARG A 71 19.92 -31.97 2.85
CA ARG A 71 20.89 -33.00 3.29
C ARG A 71 21.33 -32.78 4.73
N PHE A 72 21.61 -31.55 5.09
CA PHE A 72 22.05 -31.19 6.44
C PHE A 72 20.90 -31.31 7.47
N ASP A 73 19.67 -30.99 7.08
CA ASP A 73 18.49 -31.23 7.91
C ASP A 73 18.29 -32.73 8.20
N ARG A 74 18.43 -33.57 7.17
CA ARG A 74 18.32 -35.04 7.30
C ARG A 74 19.42 -35.68 8.15
N SER A 75 20.64 -35.17 8.08
CA SER A 75 21.74 -35.71 8.87
C SER A 75 21.60 -35.44 10.37
N GLY A 76 20.84 -34.40 10.75
CA GLY A 76 20.71 -33.98 12.14
C GLY A 76 21.97 -33.34 12.73
N GLU A 77 23.05 -33.18 11.96
CA GLU A 77 24.34 -32.64 12.42
C GLU A 77 24.27 -31.20 12.92
N PHE A 78 23.22 -30.46 12.56
CA PHE A 78 22.98 -29.14 13.14
C PHE A 78 22.86 -29.19 14.70
N ALA A 79 22.37 -30.31 15.24
CA ALA A 79 22.26 -30.50 16.69
C ALA A 79 23.66 -30.68 17.34
N ALA A 80 24.58 -31.39 16.69
CA ALA A 80 25.98 -31.53 17.14
C ALA A 80 26.70 -30.16 17.14
N GLN A 81 26.24 -29.21 16.34
CA GLN A 81 26.74 -27.83 16.32
C GLN A 81 26.01 -26.91 17.32
N GLY A 82 25.13 -27.44 18.17
CA GLY A 82 24.45 -26.72 19.23
C GLY A 82 23.15 -26.02 18.81
N ALA A 83 22.61 -26.28 17.60
CA ALA A 83 21.34 -25.73 17.17
C ALA A 83 20.17 -26.68 17.46
N LEU A 84 19.04 -26.15 17.93
CA LEU A 84 17.84 -26.93 18.26
C LEU A 84 17.03 -27.38 17.03
N SER A 85 17.27 -26.75 15.89
CA SER A 85 16.59 -27.07 14.61
C SER A 85 17.40 -26.54 13.44
N MET A 86 17.14 -27.06 12.24
CA MET A 86 17.71 -26.53 11.00
C MET A 86 17.38 -25.04 10.80
N THR A 87 16.16 -24.62 11.10
CA THR A 87 15.78 -23.21 11.08
C THR A 87 16.62 -22.36 12.05
N ALA A 88 16.85 -22.84 13.27
CA ALA A 88 17.69 -22.15 14.24
C ALA A 88 19.15 -22.06 13.76
N TRP A 89 19.66 -23.14 13.13
CA TRP A 89 21.00 -23.16 12.56
C TRP A 89 21.16 -22.14 11.42
N LEU A 90 20.21 -22.08 10.49
CA LEU A 90 20.21 -21.11 9.40
C LEU A 90 20.17 -19.67 9.88
N LYS A 91 19.34 -19.39 10.90
CA LYS A 91 19.32 -18.06 11.55
C LYS A 91 20.68 -17.68 12.12
N TRP A 92 21.31 -18.61 12.81
CA TRP A 92 22.57 -18.36 13.50
C TRP A 92 23.76 -18.31 12.54
N LYS A 93 23.95 -19.36 11.77
CA LYS A 93 25.16 -19.52 10.93
C LYS A 93 25.07 -18.81 9.58
N CYS A 94 23.89 -18.80 8.96
CA CYS A 94 23.66 -18.14 7.67
C CYS A 94 23.09 -16.71 7.84
N ARG A 95 22.79 -16.27 9.07
CA ARG A 95 22.29 -14.93 9.40
C ARG A 95 20.97 -14.59 8.66
N LEU A 96 20.10 -15.57 8.51
CA LEU A 96 18.78 -15.40 7.90
C LEU A 96 17.76 -14.91 8.95
N SER A 97 16.74 -14.18 8.50
CA SER A 97 15.57 -13.89 9.34
C SER A 97 14.82 -15.19 9.67
N GLY A 98 14.00 -15.17 10.74
CA GLY A 98 13.23 -16.35 11.13
C GLY A 98 12.31 -16.86 10.01
N GLY A 99 11.59 -15.95 9.33
CA GLY A 99 10.71 -16.28 8.21
C GLY A 99 11.49 -16.88 7.03
N ALA A 100 12.58 -16.22 6.59
CA ALA A 100 13.40 -16.69 5.49
C ALA A 100 14.06 -18.06 5.79
N ALA A 101 14.47 -18.32 7.01
CA ALA A 101 15.06 -19.61 7.41
C ALA A 101 14.00 -20.71 7.41
N SER A 102 12.79 -20.44 7.94
CA SER A 102 11.68 -21.40 7.95
C SER A 102 11.25 -21.78 6.56
N GLU A 103 11.04 -20.79 5.69
CA GLU A 103 10.65 -20.97 4.30
C GLU A 103 11.67 -21.84 3.52
N ARG A 104 12.99 -21.59 3.69
CA ARG A 104 14.02 -22.36 3.01
C ARG A 104 14.06 -23.83 3.47
N VAL A 105 13.84 -24.09 4.75
CA VAL A 105 13.75 -25.48 5.26
C VAL A 105 12.52 -26.19 4.70
N GLU A 106 11.39 -25.51 4.63
CA GLU A 106 10.14 -26.05 4.10
C GLU A 106 10.28 -26.39 2.60
N ILE A 107 10.74 -25.43 1.79
CA ILE A 107 11.00 -25.66 0.36
C ILE A 107 11.98 -26.83 0.17
N ALA A 108 13.08 -26.84 0.90
CA ALA A 108 14.08 -27.92 0.80
C ALA A 108 13.50 -29.32 1.11
N ARG A 109 12.54 -29.40 2.03
CA ARG A 109 11.83 -30.65 2.37
C ARG A 109 10.84 -31.09 1.31
N GLN A 110 10.24 -30.15 0.58
CA GLN A 110 9.26 -30.46 -0.48
C GLN A 110 9.91 -30.71 -1.84
N LEU A 111 10.98 -29.97 -2.17
CA LEU A 111 11.56 -29.93 -3.52
C LEU A 111 11.97 -31.32 -4.05
N ASN A 112 12.58 -32.17 -3.24
CA ASN A 112 12.95 -33.52 -3.64
C ASN A 112 11.77 -34.44 -3.97
N LYS A 113 10.58 -34.06 -3.62
CA LYS A 113 9.33 -34.74 -3.93
C LYS A 113 8.69 -34.24 -5.22
N LEU A 114 9.27 -33.22 -5.84
CA LEU A 114 8.81 -32.51 -7.04
C LEU A 114 9.96 -32.55 -8.09
N PRO A 115 10.20 -33.69 -8.73
CA PRO A 115 11.43 -33.91 -9.51
C PRO A 115 11.54 -33.00 -10.74
N GLN A 116 10.44 -32.63 -11.39
CA GLN A 116 10.49 -31.74 -12.53
C GLN A 116 10.79 -30.29 -12.07
N THR A 117 10.20 -29.88 -10.98
CA THR A 117 10.46 -28.54 -10.34
C THR A 117 11.90 -28.45 -9.85
N GLU A 118 12.42 -29.51 -9.19
CA GLU A 118 13.81 -29.58 -8.73
C GLU A 118 14.78 -29.46 -9.92
N ALA A 119 14.53 -30.19 -11.02
CA ALA A 119 15.36 -30.15 -12.22
C ALA A 119 15.30 -28.77 -12.91
N ALA A 120 14.14 -28.17 -13.08
CA ALA A 120 13.98 -26.86 -13.70
C ALA A 120 14.66 -25.74 -12.85
N PHE A 121 14.56 -25.84 -11.53
CA PHE A 121 15.23 -24.91 -10.60
C PHE A 121 16.77 -25.07 -10.70
N ALA A 122 17.28 -26.30 -10.73
CA ALA A 122 18.71 -26.55 -10.87
C ALA A 122 19.29 -26.02 -12.20
N ARG A 123 18.49 -25.96 -13.25
CA ARG A 123 18.89 -25.39 -14.55
C ARG A 123 18.72 -23.87 -14.63
N GLY A 124 18.17 -23.23 -13.60
CA GLY A 124 17.89 -21.77 -13.59
C GLY A 124 16.68 -21.35 -14.45
N GLU A 125 15.84 -22.30 -14.86
CA GLU A 125 14.60 -22.03 -15.61
C GLU A 125 13.50 -21.43 -14.74
N LEU A 126 13.61 -21.61 -13.43
CA LEU A 126 12.70 -21.09 -12.42
C LEU A 126 13.45 -20.32 -11.35
N GLY A 127 12.90 -19.18 -10.94
CA GLY A 127 13.37 -18.46 -9.78
C GLY A 127 12.86 -19.05 -8.46
N TYR A 128 13.60 -18.82 -7.38
CA TYR A 128 13.26 -19.27 -6.02
C TYR A 128 11.80 -18.99 -5.62
N GLN A 129 11.26 -17.82 -5.97
CA GLN A 129 9.89 -17.45 -5.62
C GLN A 129 8.83 -18.33 -6.33
N HIS A 130 9.06 -18.74 -7.58
CA HIS A 130 8.20 -19.70 -8.27
C HIS A 130 8.21 -21.08 -7.60
N VAL A 131 9.40 -21.54 -7.24
CA VAL A 131 9.58 -22.80 -6.51
C VAL A 131 8.87 -22.76 -5.14
N ALA A 132 8.96 -21.62 -4.44
CA ALA A 132 8.25 -21.42 -3.18
C ALA A 132 6.72 -21.53 -3.32
N VAL A 133 6.16 -20.97 -4.39
CA VAL A 133 4.73 -21.11 -4.70
C VAL A 133 4.35 -22.57 -4.96
N ILE A 134 5.12 -23.29 -5.80
CA ILE A 134 4.83 -24.70 -6.12
C ILE A 134 4.93 -25.58 -4.85
N ALA A 135 5.99 -25.41 -4.05
CA ALA A 135 6.20 -26.16 -2.81
C ALA A 135 5.03 -25.94 -1.83
N LYS A 136 4.59 -24.69 -1.68
CA LYS A 136 3.47 -24.33 -0.82
C LYS A 136 2.14 -24.87 -1.33
N THR A 137 1.92 -24.83 -2.64
CA THR A 137 0.76 -25.49 -3.27
C THR A 137 0.74 -26.99 -2.98
N ALA A 138 1.90 -27.65 -3.04
CA ALA A 138 2.00 -29.07 -2.71
C ALA A 138 1.72 -29.39 -1.24
N GLU A 139 2.02 -28.45 -0.35
CA GLU A 139 1.62 -28.56 1.07
C GLU A 139 0.09 -28.44 1.26
N HIS A 140 -0.55 -27.53 0.53
CA HIS A 140 -1.98 -27.28 0.65
C HIS A 140 -2.84 -28.40 0.06
N VAL A 141 -2.56 -28.84 -1.15
CA VAL A 141 -3.42 -29.80 -1.88
C VAL A 141 -2.83 -31.21 -2.00
N GLY A 142 -1.66 -31.43 -1.43
CA GLY A 142 -0.96 -32.71 -1.45
C GLY A 142 -0.07 -32.91 -2.67
N LEU A 143 1.03 -33.64 -2.45
CA LEU A 143 2.06 -33.91 -3.46
C LEU A 143 1.56 -34.67 -4.66
N ALA A 144 0.61 -35.60 -4.45
CA ALA A 144 0.09 -36.43 -5.56
C ALA A 144 -0.62 -35.59 -6.63
N ALA A 145 -1.41 -34.59 -6.18
CA ALA A 145 -2.12 -33.67 -7.05
C ALA A 145 -1.15 -32.80 -7.85
N VAL A 146 -0.16 -32.20 -7.16
CA VAL A 146 0.84 -31.34 -7.81
C VAL A 146 1.71 -32.11 -8.79
N ARG A 147 2.18 -33.32 -8.43
CA ARG A 147 2.98 -34.17 -9.35
C ARG A 147 2.25 -34.51 -10.65
N LYS A 148 0.94 -34.72 -10.59
CA LYS A 148 0.13 -35.03 -11.76
C LYS A 148 0.11 -33.86 -12.76
N GLU A 149 0.12 -32.63 -12.26
CA GLU A 149 0.00 -31.41 -13.06
C GLU A 149 1.30 -30.57 -13.04
N GLU A 150 2.42 -31.16 -12.58
CA GLU A 150 3.69 -30.46 -12.39
C GLU A 150 4.15 -29.75 -13.67
N GLY A 151 4.02 -30.42 -14.84
CA GLY A 151 4.35 -29.83 -16.14
C GLY A 151 3.56 -28.56 -16.47
N MET A 152 2.25 -28.56 -16.21
CA MET A 152 1.39 -27.39 -16.44
C MET A 152 1.78 -26.22 -15.52
N LEU A 153 2.11 -26.52 -14.25
CA LEU A 153 2.55 -25.49 -13.31
C LEU A 153 3.92 -24.92 -13.75
N LEU A 154 4.83 -25.73 -14.24
CA LEU A 154 6.14 -25.30 -14.74
C LEU A 154 6.02 -24.43 -15.99
N GLU A 155 5.17 -24.81 -16.94
CA GLU A 155 4.90 -24.02 -18.15
C GLU A 155 4.37 -22.62 -17.77
N ALA A 156 3.40 -22.55 -16.86
CA ALA A 156 2.88 -21.28 -16.39
C ALA A 156 3.95 -20.45 -15.64
N ALA A 157 4.75 -21.08 -14.78
CA ALA A 157 5.82 -20.42 -14.03
C ALA A 157 6.92 -19.88 -14.95
N GLY A 158 7.21 -20.54 -16.07
CA GLY A 158 8.22 -20.09 -17.04
C GLY A 158 7.83 -18.85 -17.85
N THR A 159 6.55 -18.47 -17.87
CA THR A 159 6.04 -17.35 -18.67
C THR A 159 5.50 -16.18 -17.84
N MET A 160 5.31 -16.37 -16.55
CA MET A 160 4.66 -15.40 -15.65
C MET A 160 5.63 -14.96 -14.55
N ASP A 161 5.41 -13.77 -14.02
CA ASP A 161 6.05 -13.39 -12.75
C ASP A 161 5.44 -14.18 -11.57
N PRO A 162 6.13 -14.27 -10.41
CA PRO A 162 5.64 -15.04 -9.26
C PRO A 162 4.26 -14.61 -8.74
N GLY A 163 3.90 -13.34 -8.89
CA GLY A 163 2.60 -12.81 -8.46
C GLY A 163 1.46 -13.27 -9.38
N GLN A 164 1.68 -13.23 -10.69
CA GLN A 164 0.75 -13.77 -11.70
C GLN A 164 0.64 -15.30 -11.56
N PHE A 165 1.77 -15.99 -11.40
CA PHE A 165 1.81 -17.43 -11.21
C PHE A 165 1.07 -17.88 -9.94
N LEU A 166 1.13 -17.11 -8.86
CA LEU A 166 0.36 -17.39 -7.64
C LEU A 166 -1.15 -17.48 -7.93
N THR A 167 -1.68 -16.68 -8.86
CA THR A 167 -3.09 -16.77 -9.24
C THR A 167 -3.40 -18.10 -9.94
N VAL A 168 -2.50 -18.60 -10.79
CA VAL A 168 -2.64 -19.91 -11.45
C VAL A 168 -2.59 -21.04 -10.41
N ALA A 169 -1.64 -20.97 -9.48
CA ALA A 169 -1.49 -21.93 -8.39
C ALA A 169 -2.74 -21.98 -7.49
N LYS A 170 -3.30 -20.83 -7.13
CA LYS A 170 -4.55 -20.75 -6.36
C LYS A 170 -5.76 -21.30 -7.12
N ASN A 171 -5.88 -21.03 -8.41
CA ASN A 171 -6.91 -21.66 -9.25
C ASN A 171 -6.75 -23.18 -9.33
N PHE A 172 -5.52 -23.67 -9.37
CA PHE A 172 -5.23 -25.09 -9.30
C PHE A 172 -5.66 -25.69 -7.96
N GLU A 173 -5.30 -25.05 -6.82
CA GLU A 173 -5.73 -25.46 -5.48
C GLU A 173 -7.27 -25.56 -5.40
N HIS A 174 -8.00 -24.57 -5.91
CA HIS A 174 -9.46 -24.58 -5.98
C HIS A 174 -10.02 -25.74 -6.79
N ARG A 175 -9.38 -26.15 -7.88
CA ARG A 175 -9.82 -27.28 -8.69
C ARG A 175 -9.59 -28.63 -8.00
N VAL A 176 -8.51 -28.72 -7.21
CA VAL A 176 -8.15 -29.96 -6.51
C VAL A 176 -8.98 -30.14 -5.24
N ASP A 177 -9.13 -29.09 -4.45
CA ASP A 177 -9.87 -29.13 -3.19
C ASP A 177 -10.65 -27.81 -2.97
N ALA A 178 -11.84 -27.77 -3.55
CA ALA A 178 -12.73 -26.61 -3.40
C ALA A 178 -13.19 -26.40 -1.95
N ALA A 179 -13.30 -27.47 -1.15
CA ALA A 179 -13.72 -27.37 0.24
C ALA A 179 -12.63 -26.76 1.11
N ALA A 180 -11.37 -27.17 0.93
CA ALA A 180 -10.24 -26.57 1.63
C ALA A 180 -10.07 -25.09 1.23
N ALA A 181 -10.19 -24.77 -0.05
CA ALA A 181 -10.13 -23.39 -0.53
C ALA A 181 -11.23 -22.50 0.07
N LEU A 182 -12.46 -23.02 0.19
CA LEU A 182 -13.54 -22.30 0.89
C LEU A 182 -13.25 -22.13 2.38
N ALA A 183 -12.69 -23.16 3.03
CA ALA A 183 -12.31 -23.09 4.44
C ALA A 183 -11.21 -22.03 4.66
N GLU A 184 -10.21 -21.92 3.78
CA GLU A 184 -9.17 -20.90 3.82
C GLU A 184 -9.76 -19.49 3.65
N ALA A 185 -10.66 -19.29 2.68
CA ALA A 185 -11.36 -18.03 2.46
C ALA A 185 -12.18 -17.61 3.69
N ASN A 186 -12.92 -18.56 4.28
CA ASN A 186 -13.68 -18.32 5.52
C ASN A 186 -12.77 -18.00 6.71
N ASN A 187 -11.58 -18.60 6.79
CA ASN A 187 -10.60 -18.30 7.82
C ASN A 187 -10.00 -16.89 7.62
N ALA A 188 -9.66 -16.51 6.39
CA ALA A 188 -9.22 -15.15 6.06
C ALA A 188 -10.29 -14.12 6.44
N TYR A 189 -11.57 -14.39 6.13
CA TYR A 189 -12.69 -13.53 6.52
C TYR A 189 -12.80 -13.37 8.04
N ARG A 190 -12.61 -14.45 8.83
CA ARG A 190 -12.64 -14.38 10.30
C ARG A 190 -11.48 -13.60 10.91
N ARG A 191 -10.30 -13.60 10.26
CA ARG A 191 -9.07 -12.94 10.73
C ARG A 191 -8.97 -11.46 10.34
N ARG A 192 -9.97 -10.93 9.63
CA ARG A 192 -9.96 -9.52 9.26
C ARG A 192 -10.05 -8.62 10.48
N TYR A 193 -9.33 -7.53 10.45
CA TYR A 193 -9.37 -6.50 11.49
C TYR A 193 -8.99 -5.14 10.91
N LEU A 194 -9.39 -4.09 11.60
CA LEU A 194 -8.96 -2.71 11.35
C LEU A 194 -8.75 -2.04 12.71
N HIS A 195 -7.56 -1.53 12.92
CA HIS A 195 -7.20 -0.73 14.09
C HIS A 195 -6.92 0.71 13.67
N ILE A 196 -7.46 1.63 14.44
CA ILE A 196 -7.17 3.06 14.33
C ILE A 196 -6.63 3.48 15.68
N SER A 197 -5.42 4.04 15.71
CA SER A 197 -4.73 4.45 16.93
C SER A 197 -4.10 5.82 16.77
N ASP A 198 -4.07 6.59 17.85
CA ASP A 198 -3.53 7.94 17.94
C ASP A 198 -2.13 7.92 18.58
N PRO A 199 -1.04 7.78 17.81
CA PRO A 199 0.29 7.96 18.32
C PRO A 199 0.53 9.43 18.70
N GLN A 200 1.40 9.66 19.68
CA GLN A 200 1.64 10.98 20.33
C GLN A 200 2.22 12.09 19.40
N ASN A 201 2.45 11.81 18.13
CA ASN A 201 3.09 12.72 17.17
C ASN A 201 2.09 13.48 16.26
N GLY A 202 0.80 13.51 16.62
CA GLY A 202 -0.25 14.17 15.83
C GLY A 202 -0.65 13.45 14.54
N LEU A 203 -0.16 12.22 14.33
CA LEU A 203 -0.60 11.34 13.24
C LEU A 203 -1.60 10.32 13.78
N VAL A 204 -2.46 9.81 12.92
CA VAL A 204 -3.36 8.69 13.21
C VAL A 204 -2.87 7.50 12.39
N ARG A 205 -2.56 6.39 13.06
CA ARG A 205 -2.19 5.14 12.40
C ARG A 205 -3.45 4.34 12.09
N VAL A 206 -3.57 3.94 10.83
CA VAL A 206 -4.59 3.00 10.36
C VAL A 206 -3.87 1.73 9.90
N ASP A 207 -4.17 0.61 10.55
CA ASP A 207 -3.56 -0.69 10.29
C ASP A 207 -4.63 -1.77 10.27
N GLY A 208 -4.57 -2.67 9.28
CA GLY A 208 -5.61 -3.68 9.17
C GLY A 208 -5.32 -4.75 8.12
N MET A 209 -6.07 -5.82 8.23
CA MET A 209 -6.12 -6.91 7.24
C MET A 209 -7.56 -7.13 6.81
N LEU A 210 -7.75 -7.26 5.52
CA LEU A 210 -9.04 -7.57 4.89
C LEU A 210 -8.93 -8.91 4.15
N ASP A 211 -10.04 -9.59 4.02
CA ASP A 211 -10.18 -10.71 3.09
C ASP A 211 -10.06 -10.25 1.62
N ALA A 212 -9.98 -11.18 0.70
CA ALA A 212 -9.73 -10.88 -0.72
C ALA A 212 -10.78 -9.94 -1.34
N GLU A 213 -12.06 -10.18 -1.04
CA GLU A 213 -13.19 -9.37 -1.55
C GLU A 213 -13.17 -7.95 -0.95
N GLY A 214 -13.06 -7.85 0.37
CA GLY A 214 -12.95 -6.57 1.07
C GLY A 214 -11.74 -5.77 0.61
N GLY A 215 -10.59 -6.42 0.46
CA GLY A 215 -9.36 -5.81 -0.05
C GLY A 215 -9.48 -5.33 -1.51
N ALA A 216 -10.14 -6.09 -2.37
CA ALA A 216 -10.41 -5.70 -3.76
C ALA A 216 -11.35 -4.48 -3.81
N THR A 217 -12.41 -4.49 -3.01
CA THR A 217 -13.37 -3.38 -2.90
C THR A 217 -12.67 -2.10 -2.45
N VAL A 218 -11.88 -2.15 -1.39
CA VAL A 218 -11.14 -0.99 -0.89
C VAL A 218 -10.14 -0.47 -1.93
N ARG A 219 -9.37 -1.37 -2.59
CA ARG A 219 -8.45 -0.97 -3.66
C ARG A 219 -9.16 -0.30 -4.83
N ALA A 220 -10.27 -0.87 -5.30
CA ALA A 220 -11.04 -0.29 -6.39
C ALA A 220 -11.55 1.12 -6.04
N ALA A 221 -12.07 1.29 -4.82
CA ALA A 221 -12.56 2.57 -4.34
C ALA A 221 -11.43 3.61 -4.20
N LEU A 222 -10.28 3.24 -3.60
CA LEU A 222 -9.13 4.13 -3.48
C LEU A 222 -8.54 4.50 -4.85
N ASN A 223 -8.37 3.53 -5.75
CA ASN A 223 -7.81 3.76 -7.08
C ASN A 223 -8.66 4.72 -7.91
N SER A 224 -9.99 4.70 -7.73
CA SER A 224 -10.88 5.64 -8.42
C SER A 224 -10.62 7.10 -8.05
N LEU A 225 -10.12 7.36 -6.84
CA LEU A 225 -9.90 8.68 -6.25
C LEU A 225 -8.41 9.10 -6.19
N SER A 226 -7.47 8.15 -6.34
CA SER A 226 -6.04 8.39 -6.19
C SER A 226 -5.28 8.56 -7.50
N LYS A 227 -5.99 8.69 -8.64
CA LYS A 227 -5.34 8.90 -9.94
C LYS A 227 -4.49 10.19 -9.91
N PRO A 228 -3.24 10.12 -10.37
CA PRO A 228 -2.40 11.31 -10.45
C PRO A 228 -3.00 12.30 -11.46
N VAL A 229 -2.92 13.59 -11.15
CA VAL A 229 -3.20 14.69 -12.10
C VAL A 229 -1.86 15.25 -12.58
N LYS A 230 -1.87 15.94 -13.71
CA LYS A 230 -0.68 16.62 -14.19
C LYS A 230 -0.13 17.55 -13.08
N ASP A 231 1.18 17.55 -12.89
CA ASP A 231 1.89 18.35 -11.87
C ASP A 231 1.52 18.02 -10.40
N ASP A 232 1.09 16.76 -10.14
CA ASP A 232 0.82 16.26 -8.78
C ASP A 232 2.12 15.76 -8.13
N ASP A 233 2.65 16.52 -7.19
CA ASP A 233 3.89 16.24 -6.43
C ASP A 233 3.70 15.21 -5.30
N ARG A 234 2.46 14.80 -5.03
CA ARG A 234 2.16 13.83 -3.98
C ARG A 234 2.61 12.43 -4.38
N THR A 235 3.17 11.71 -3.41
CA THR A 235 3.46 10.28 -3.55
C THR A 235 2.16 9.47 -3.70
N HIS A 236 2.26 8.25 -4.21
CA HIS A 236 1.12 7.32 -4.26
C HIS A 236 0.48 7.11 -2.88
N GLY A 237 1.30 6.96 -1.83
CA GLY A 237 0.80 6.80 -0.45
C GLY A 237 -0.01 8.01 0.03
N GLN A 238 0.45 9.23 -0.26
CA GLN A 238 -0.29 10.46 0.07
C GLN A 238 -1.61 10.55 -0.67
N ARG A 239 -1.64 10.21 -1.97
CA ARG A 239 -2.90 10.16 -2.74
C ARG A 239 -3.87 9.13 -2.19
N SER A 240 -3.38 7.95 -1.79
CA SER A 240 -4.22 6.90 -1.19
C SER A 240 -4.79 7.33 0.17
N ALA A 241 -4.01 8.02 1.01
CA ALA A 241 -4.48 8.57 2.27
C ALA A 241 -5.57 9.64 2.06
N ASP A 242 -5.36 10.56 1.11
CA ASP A 242 -6.36 11.56 0.75
C ASP A 242 -7.64 10.91 0.20
N ALA A 243 -7.50 9.86 -0.62
CA ALA A 243 -8.62 9.10 -1.17
C ALA A 243 -9.43 8.40 -0.07
N LEU A 244 -8.77 7.79 0.92
CA LEU A 244 -9.44 7.16 2.07
C LEU A 244 -10.27 8.19 2.84
N VAL A 245 -9.69 9.34 3.17
CA VAL A 245 -10.40 10.40 3.89
C VAL A 245 -11.59 10.91 3.07
N GLU A 246 -11.43 11.07 1.75
CA GLU A 246 -12.51 11.50 0.87
C GLU A 246 -13.65 10.47 0.77
N LEU A 247 -13.34 9.16 0.72
CA LEU A 247 -14.34 8.10 0.80
C LEU A 247 -15.14 8.15 2.09
N CYS A 248 -14.46 8.33 3.23
CA CYS A 248 -15.13 8.47 4.52
C CYS A 248 -16.04 9.71 4.56
N ARG A 249 -15.60 10.84 4.01
CA ARG A 249 -16.41 12.07 3.93
C ARG A 249 -17.67 11.88 3.06
N ARG A 250 -17.56 11.20 1.94
CA ARG A 250 -18.71 10.88 1.07
C ARG A 250 -19.69 9.93 1.74
N GLY A 251 -19.19 8.92 2.46
CA GLY A 251 -20.00 8.01 3.25
C GLY A 251 -20.71 8.71 4.41
N CYS A 252 -20.11 9.74 5.00
CA CYS A 252 -20.69 10.56 6.07
C CYS A 252 -21.64 11.67 5.55
N GLY A 253 -21.46 12.11 4.31
CA GLY A 253 -22.32 13.09 3.66
C GLY A 253 -23.49 12.38 2.98
N GLY A 254 -24.68 12.41 3.56
CA GLY A 254 -25.88 12.06 2.81
C GLY A 254 -25.95 12.87 1.53
N SER A 255 -26.32 12.22 0.43
CA SER A 255 -26.47 12.78 -0.92
C SER A 255 -26.94 14.24 -0.88
N ARG A 256 -26.15 15.14 -1.46
CA ARG A 256 -26.54 16.55 -1.67
C ARG A 256 -27.69 16.66 -2.68
N ASP A 257 -27.96 15.62 -3.43
CA ASP A 257 -29.10 15.51 -4.33
C ASP A 257 -30.18 14.65 -3.67
N GLY A 258 -31.31 15.26 -3.37
CA GLY A 258 -32.48 14.63 -2.73
C GLY A 258 -33.14 13.50 -3.53
N LEU A 259 -32.43 12.86 -4.46
CA LEU A 259 -32.90 11.77 -5.32
C LEU A 259 -32.31 10.40 -4.98
N MET A 260 -31.38 10.27 -4.04
CA MET A 260 -30.92 8.95 -3.60
C MET A 260 -31.55 8.58 -2.27
N SER A 261 -32.71 7.97 -2.46
CA SER A 261 -33.29 6.86 -1.69
C SER A 261 -33.18 6.91 -0.18
N LYS A 262 -34.31 7.10 0.43
CA LYS A 262 -34.75 6.48 1.69
C LYS A 262 -34.30 4.99 1.72
N ARG A 263 -33.03 4.73 2.01
CA ARG A 263 -32.64 3.48 2.67
C ARG A 263 -32.75 3.79 4.16
N ASP A 264 -33.71 3.17 4.81
CA ASP A 264 -33.94 3.18 6.24
C ASP A 264 -32.72 2.64 7.02
N GLY A 265 -31.68 3.44 7.04
CA GLY A 265 -30.53 3.30 7.91
C GLY A 265 -30.57 4.40 8.96
N SER A 266 -31.36 4.20 10.00
CA SER A 266 -31.53 5.10 11.15
C SER A 266 -30.31 5.13 12.06
N GLY A 267 -29.09 5.09 11.50
CA GLY A 267 -27.86 5.30 12.26
C GLY A 267 -27.52 6.79 12.39
N PRO A 268 -26.95 7.24 13.52
CA PRO A 268 -26.47 8.62 13.65
C PRO A 268 -25.40 8.88 12.59
N ARG A 269 -25.54 9.98 11.83
CA ARG A 269 -24.53 10.40 10.85
C ARG A 269 -23.22 10.68 11.57
N PRO A 270 -22.09 10.10 11.16
CA PRO A 270 -20.81 10.43 11.77
C PRO A 270 -20.53 11.91 11.62
N GLN A 271 -20.22 12.57 12.72
CA GLN A 271 -19.91 14.00 12.76
C GLN A 271 -18.50 14.18 13.27
N LEU A 272 -17.70 15.00 12.59
CA LEU A 272 -16.45 15.51 13.14
C LEU A 272 -16.79 16.69 14.06
N ILE A 273 -16.60 16.50 15.36
CA ILE A 273 -16.81 17.54 16.37
C ILE A 273 -15.45 18.10 16.79
N ILE A 274 -15.30 19.42 16.71
CA ILE A 274 -14.13 20.14 17.19
C ILE A 274 -14.61 21.10 18.28
N ARG A 275 -14.04 20.96 19.48
CA ARG A 275 -14.25 21.92 20.57
C ARG A 275 -13.14 22.95 20.51
N ALA A 276 -13.49 24.21 20.55
CA ALA A 276 -12.51 25.29 20.53
C ALA A 276 -13.04 26.50 21.31
N SER A 277 -12.14 27.30 21.89
CA SER A 277 -12.52 28.58 22.51
C SER A 277 -12.83 29.62 21.43
N HIS A 278 -13.49 30.71 21.84
CA HIS A 278 -13.73 31.84 20.94
C HIS A 278 -12.40 32.44 20.44
N GLU A 279 -11.41 32.51 21.31
CA GLU A 279 -10.07 33.04 21.00
C GLU A 279 -9.36 32.18 19.95
N THR A 280 -9.47 30.83 20.07
CA THR A 280 -8.94 29.86 19.06
C THR A 280 -9.64 30.05 17.72
N LEU A 281 -10.95 30.17 17.73
CA LEU A 281 -11.74 30.41 16.54
C LEU A 281 -11.39 31.75 15.88
N ALA A 282 -11.18 32.79 16.67
CA ALA A 282 -10.76 34.12 16.21
C ALA A 282 -9.28 34.15 15.75
N GLY A 283 -8.49 33.13 16.08
CA GLY A 283 -7.06 33.06 15.76
C GLY A 283 -6.22 34.06 16.58
N ILE A 284 -6.59 34.28 17.83
CA ILE A 284 -5.84 35.18 18.74
C ILE A 284 -4.52 34.48 19.11
N PRO A 285 -3.36 35.12 18.96
CA PRO A 285 -2.08 34.55 19.36
C PRO A 285 -2.07 34.12 20.83
N GLY A 286 -1.62 32.89 21.10
CA GLY A 286 -1.60 32.32 22.45
C GLY A 286 -2.91 31.66 22.88
N ALA A 287 -3.93 31.63 22.04
CA ALA A 287 -5.16 30.88 22.31
C ALA A 287 -4.89 29.36 22.39
N PRO A 288 -5.68 28.61 23.20
CA PRO A 288 -5.51 27.16 23.29
C PRO A 288 -5.77 26.45 21.94
N ALA A 289 -5.26 25.24 21.76
CA ALA A 289 -5.57 24.42 20.58
C ALA A 289 -7.05 24.01 20.57
N GLY A 290 -7.59 23.71 19.38
CA GLY A 290 -8.87 23.02 19.26
C GLY A 290 -8.73 21.55 19.63
N GLU A 291 -9.78 20.92 20.13
CA GLU A 291 -9.82 19.51 20.55
C GLU A 291 -10.81 18.72 19.70
N LEU A 292 -10.35 17.63 19.10
CA LEU A 292 -11.17 16.65 18.38
C LEU A 292 -11.85 15.69 19.36
N ASN A 293 -12.97 15.09 18.98
CA ASN A 293 -13.50 13.94 19.68
C ASN A 293 -12.44 12.82 19.71
N GLY A 294 -12.03 12.41 20.90
CA GLY A 294 -10.92 11.45 21.09
C GLY A 294 -9.66 12.07 21.69
N GLY A 295 -9.65 13.40 21.95
CA GLY A 295 -8.60 14.07 22.72
C GLY A 295 -7.41 14.59 21.90
N SER A 296 -7.37 14.32 20.58
CA SER A 296 -6.33 14.89 19.71
C SER A 296 -6.52 16.39 19.53
N THR A 297 -5.43 17.15 19.61
CA THR A 297 -5.45 18.61 19.44
C THR A 297 -5.20 19.02 17.99
N VAL A 298 -5.79 20.14 17.60
CA VAL A 298 -5.60 20.76 16.27
C VAL A 298 -5.31 22.26 16.42
N PRO A 299 -4.44 22.84 15.57
CA PRO A 299 -4.12 24.25 15.61
C PRO A 299 -5.32 25.13 15.24
N ALA A 300 -5.26 26.41 15.61
CA ALA A 300 -6.33 27.38 15.37
C ALA A 300 -6.70 27.50 13.88
N GLU A 301 -5.73 27.40 12.99
CA GLU A 301 -5.92 27.45 11.54
C GLU A 301 -6.77 26.28 11.04
N THR A 302 -6.60 25.09 11.62
CA THR A 302 -7.44 23.91 11.33
C THR A 302 -8.87 24.14 11.82
N VAL A 303 -9.05 24.71 13.02
CA VAL A 303 -10.36 25.09 13.55
C VAL A 303 -11.04 26.09 12.62
N GLN A 304 -10.33 27.13 12.20
CA GLN A 304 -10.82 28.16 11.29
C GLN A 304 -11.18 27.60 9.90
N ARG A 305 -10.37 26.69 9.37
CA ARG A 305 -10.66 26.01 8.11
C ARG A 305 -11.95 25.21 8.17
N HIS A 306 -12.14 24.39 9.20
CA HIS A 306 -13.40 23.66 9.40
C HIS A 306 -14.56 24.61 9.64
N ALA A 307 -14.29 25.69 10.33
CA ALA A 307 -15.25 26.73 10.58
C ALA A 307 -15.78 27.43 9.32
N CYS A 308 -15.14 27.34 8.17
CA CYS A 308 -15.65 27.91 6.91
C CYS A 308 -16.92 27.21 6.39
N ASP A 309 -17.14 25.93 6.66
CA ASP A 309 -18.28 25.15 6.13
C ASP A 309 -18.82 24.13 7.18
N ALA A 310 -18.88 24.51 8.46
CA ALA A 310 -19.38 23.68 9.55
C ALA A 310 -20.53 24.35 10.30
N ALA A 311 -21.42 23.59 10.92
CA ALA A 311 -22.35 24.10 11.91
C ALA A 311 -21.57 24.48 13.19
N LEU A 312 -21.81 25.65 13.75
CA LEU A 312 -21.29 26.09 15.04
C LEU A 312 -22.36 26.02 16.09
N VAL A 313 -22.02 25.42 17.22
CA VAL A 313 -22.82 25.49 18.45
C VAL A 313 -21.98 26.20 19.48
N VAL A 314 -22.49 27.30 20.00
CA VAL A 314 -21.87 28.06 21.14
C VAL A 314 -22.40 27.46 22.41
N LEU A 315 -21.51 26.87 23.23
CA LEU A 315 -21.82 26.45 24.59
C LEU A 315 -21.39 27.57 25.54
N ALA A 316 -22.30 28.39 25.94
CA ALA A 316 -22.12 29.33 27.06
C ALA A 316 -22.41 28.62 28.38
N GLY A 317 -21.72 28.98 29.48
CA GLY A 317 -21.64 28.22 30.72
C GLY A 317 -22.97 27.68 31.28
N ARG A 318 -22.90 26.82 32.31
CA ARG A 318 -24.01 25.99 32.85
C ARG A 318 -25.36 26.64 33.10
N SER A 319 -25.42 27.99 33.20
CA SER A 319 -26.65 28.76 33.41
C SER A 319 -27.35 29.24 32.12
N GLU A 320 -26.77 29.01 30.93
CA GLU A 320 -27.29 29.50 29.66
C GLU A 320 -27.57 28.39 28.62
N ILE A 321 -27.54 27.13 29.05
CA ILE A 321 -27.80 25.97 28.19
C ILE A 321 -29.22 26.00 27.56
N ASP A 322 -30.16 26.77 28.14
CA ASP A 322 -31.53 26.90 27.65
C ASP A 322 -31.72 27.95 26.51
N ARG A 323 -30.67 28.66 26.11
CA ARG A 323 -30.72 29.51 24.92
C ARG A 323 -30.01 28.83 23.76
N GLU A 324 -30.74 28.06 23.00
CA GLU A 324 -30.38 27.76 21.60
C GLU A 324 -30.23 29.08 20.85
N LEU A 325 -29.00 29.57 20.76
CA LEU A 325 -28.68 30.62 19.81
C LEU A 325 -28.69 29.96 18.42
N ASN A 326 -29.84 30.04 17.75
CA ASN A 326 -30.02 29.74 16.38
C ASN A 326 -29.11 30.61 15.50
N HIS A 327 -27.82 30.30 15.40
CA HIS A 327 -26.92 30.86 14.41
C HIS A 327 -27.03 30.11 13.08
N ALA A 328 -28.24 30.15 12.49
CA ALA A 328 -28.57 29.54 11.20
C ALA A 328 -27.87 30.17 9.98
N ALA A 329 -26.92 31.09 10.15
CA ALA A 329 -26.45 31.92 9.03
C ALA A 329 -25.05 31.57 8.52
N ARG A 330 -24.42 30.45 8.95
CA ARG A 330 -23.02 30.21 8.65
C ARG A 330 -22.74 29.08 7.67
N THR A 331 -23.56 28.04 7.65
CA THR A 331 -23.52 27.02 6.62
C THR A 331 -23.89 27.68 5.28
N ILE A 332 -23.07 27.48 4.26
CA ILE A 332 -23.38 28.03 2.92
C ILE A 332 -24.73 27.48 2.49
N PRO A 333 -25.76 28.33 2.30
CA PRO A 333 -27.07 27.86 1.90
C PRO A 333 -27.00 27.08 0.58
N ALA A 334 -27.83 26.06 0.44
CA ALA A 334 -27.81 25.19 -0.75
C ALA A 334 -27.94 25.98 -2.08
N ALA A 335 -28.70 27.04 -2.11
CA ALA A 335 -28.81 27.93 -3.27
C ALA A 335 -27.48 28.66 -3.57
N THR A 336 -26.82 29.20 -2.53
CA THR A 336 -25.51 29.86 -2.64
C THR A 336 -24.45 28.84 -3.06
N ARG A 337 -24.51 27.62 -2.54
CA ARG A 337 -23.58 26.53 -2.90
C ARG A 337 -23.73 26.16 -4.39
N ARG A 338 -24.94 25.97 -4.89
CA ARG A 338 -25.18 25.71 -6.33
C ARG A 338 -24.69 26.86 -7.21
N ALA A 339 -24.91 28.11 -6.80
CA ALA A 339 -24.40 29.27 -7.53
C ALA A 339 -22.87 29.34 -7.53
N LEU A 340 -22.23 28.95 -6.41
CA LEU A 340 -20.77 28.84 -6.28
C LEU A 340 -20.21 27.75 -7.18
N GLU A 341 -20.83 26.58 -7.22
CA GLU A 341 -20.46 25.46 -8.08
C GLU A 341 -20.62 25.82 -9.57
N ALA A 342 -21.73 26.44 -9.93
CA ALA A 342 -21.97 26.90 -11.30
C ALA A 342 -20.98 27.98 -11.76
N ARG A 343 -20.53 28.87 -10.84
CA ARG A 343 -19.56 29.92 -11.15
C ARG A 343 -18.13 29.37 -11.30
N ASP A 344 -17.69 28.51 -10.39
CA ASP A 344 -16.30 28.07 -10.29
C ASP A 344 -16.02 26.76 -11.03
N GLY A 345 -17.01 25.82 -11.11
CA GLY A 345 -16.93 24.54 -11.82
C GLY A 345 -15.92 23.53 -11.26
N HIS A 346 -14.86 24.01 -10.66
CA HIS A 346 -13.77 23.21 -10.07
C HIS A 346 -13.04 24.03 -9.00
N CYS A 347 -12.01 23.43 -8.36
CA CYS A 347 -11.12 24.16 -7.46
C CYS A 347 -10.51 25.37 -8.18
N VAL A 348 -10.69 26.57 -7.62
CA VAL A 348 -10.23 27.82 -8.25
C VAL A 348 -8.73 28.07 -8.14
N TRP A 349 -8.00 27.18 -7.47
CA TRP A 349 -6.54 27.28 -7.39
C TRP A 349 -5.93 27.13 -8.78
N PRO A 350 -5.03 28.04 -9.20
CA PRO A 350 -4.42 28.00 -10.53
C PRO A 350 -3.80 26.62 -10.85
N GLY A 351 -4.15 26.03 -11.99
CA GLY A 351 -3.69 24.71 -12.42
C GLY A 351 -4.41 23.51 -11.77
N CYS A 352 -5.38 23.72 -10.87
CA CYS A 352 -6.09 22.62 -10.23
C CYS A 352 -7.39 22.28 -10.96
N GLY A 353 -7.49 21.06 -11.51
CA GLY A 353 -8.68 20.54 -12.19
C GLY A 353 -9.63 19.70 -11.33
N ARG A 354 -9.56 19.77 -9.99
CA ARG A 354 -10.43 18.98 -9.12
C ARG A 354 -11.87 19.46 -9.17
N PRO A 355 -12.85 18.55 -9.45
CA PRO A 355 -14.24 18.93 -9.63
C PRO A 355 -14.86 19.52 -8.38
N GLU A 356 -15.94 20.28 -8.54
CA GLU A 356 -16.68 20.96 -7.47
C GLU A 356 -17.11 20.04 -6.33
N ALA A 357 -17.40 18.76 -6.64
CA ALA A 357 -17.78 17.74 -5.66
C ALA A 357 -16.66 17.45 -4.61
N TRP A 358 -15.41 17.79 -4.93
CA TRP A 358 -14.24 17.61 -4.06
C TRP A 358 -13.78 18.89 -3.36
N CYS A 359 -14.58 19.96 -3.49
CA CYS A 359 -14.24 21.27 -3.01
C CYS A 359 -15.13 21.70 -1.85
N ASP A 360 -14.53 22.36 -0.87
CA ASP A 360 -15.22 23.10 0.20
C ASP A 360 -15.41 24.54 -0.25
N GLY A 361 -16.44 25.23 0.29
CA GLY A 361 -16.59 26.66 0.11
C GLY A 361 -15.70 27.43 1.08
N HIS A 362 -14.73 28.16 0.55
CA HIS A 362 -13.80 28.97 1.33
C HIS A 362 -14.24 30.44 1.35
N HIS A 363 -14.21 31.08 2.54
CA HIS A 363 -14.46 32.52 2.66
C HIS A 363 -13.18 33.32 2.39
N LEU A 364 -13.16 34.16 1.36
CA LEU A 364 -12.01 35.03 1.02
C LEU A 364 -11.65 35.98 2.16
N VAL A 365 -12.65 36.68 2.70
CA VAL A 365 -12.57 37.30 4.02
C VAL A 365 -13.14 36.28 4.99
N TRP A 366 -12.31 35.76 5.86
CA TRP A 366 -12.69 34.69 6.75
C TRP A 366 -13.92 35.05 7.59
N TRP A 367 -14.85 34.12 7.73
CA TRP A 367 -16.05 34.34 8.51
C TRP A 367 -15.72 34.75 9.95
N THR A 368 -14.69 34.13 10.56
CA THR A 368 -14.16 34.46 11.90
C THR A 368 -13.66 35.92 12.01
N ARG A 369 -13.46 36.60 10.89
CA ARG A 369 -13.05 38.01 10.77
C ARG A 369 -14.16 38.89 10.19
N GLY A 370 -15.42 38.46 10.30
CA GLY A 370 -16.58 39.22 9.85
C GLY A 370 -16.93 39.09 8.37
N GLY A 371 -16.31 38.15 7.65
CA GLY A 371 -16.62 37.87 6.26
C GLY A 371 -18.04 37.31 6.07
N LYS A 372 -18.80 37.87 5.13
CA LYS A 372 -20.18 37.45 4.84
C LYS A 372 -20.22 36.16 4.05
N THR A 373 -21.21 35.28 4.32
CA THR A 373 -21.50 34.09 3.51
C THR A 373 -22.28 34.51 2.25
N ALA A 374 -21.60 35.17 1.33
CA ALA A 374 -22.15 35.67 0.08
C ALA A 374 -21.26 35.27 -1.09
N LEU A 375 -21.84 35.03 -2.26
CA LEU A 375 -21.14 34.48 -3.44
C LEU A 375 -19.87 35.24 -3.81
N HIS A 376 -19.83 36.55 -3.65
CA HIS A 376 -18.65 37.37 -3.93
C HIS A 376 -17.49 37.15 -2.95
N ASN A 377 -17.77 36.64 -1.74
CA ASN A 377 -16.80 36.35 -0.70
C ASN A 377 -16.47 34.85 -0.59
N LEU A 378 -16.96 34.02 -1.49
CA LEU A 378 -16.75 32.57 -1.48
C LEU A 378 -15.94 32.13 -2.69
N ALA A 379 -15.16 31.04 -2.52
CA ALA A 379 -14.40 30.37 -3.57
C ALA A 379 -14.41 28.86 -3.34
N LEU A 380 -14.44 28.05 -4.41
CA LEU A 380 -14.28 26.61 -4.31
C LEU A 380 -12.79 26.23 -4.16
N LEU A 381 -12.44 25.60 -3.05
CA LEU A 381 -11.10 25.04 -2.85
C LEU A 381 -11.18 23.57 -2.50
N CYS A 382 -10.44 22.73 -3.22
CA CYS A 382 -10.25 21.35 -2.81
C CYS A 382 -9.48 21.29 -1.49
N ARG A 383 -9.61 20.21 -0.76
CA ARG A 383 -9.05 20.07 0.59
C ARG A 383 -7.57 20.43 0.71
N PRO A 384 -6.64 19.95 -0.15
CA PRO A 384 -5.24 20.39 -0.08
C PRO A 384 -5.07 21.89 -0.25
N HIS A 385 -5.75 22.52 -1.21
CA HIS A 385 -5.62 23.96 -1.44
C HIS A 385 -6.33 24.79 -0.36
N HIS A 386 -7.43 24.30 0.20
CA HIS A 386 -8.09 24.91 1.37
C HIS A 386 -7.17 24.89 2.59
N ARG A 387 -6.42 23.78 2.77
CA ARG A 387 -5.39 23.67 3.79
C ARG A 387 -4.22 24.63 3.54
N ASN A 388 -3.75 24.75 2.31
CA ASN A 388 -2.68 25.69 1.95
C ASN A 388 -3.06 27.14 2.31
N VAL A 389 -4.33 27.54 2.12
CA VAL A 389 -4.77 28.89 2.47
C VAL A 389 -4.83 29.09 3.99
N HIS A 390 -5.36 28.13 4.75
CA HIS A 390 -5.51 28.27 6.20
C HIS A 390 -4.22 27.99 6.97
N GLU A 391 -3.50 26.93 6.63
CA GLU A 391 -2.36 26.40 7.38
C GLU A 391 -1.02 26.70 6.68
N GLY A 392 -1.02 26.83 5.35
CA GLY A 392 0.18 27.09 4.55
C GLY A 392 0.50 28.57 4.30
N GLY A 393 -0.29 29.50 4.86
CA GLY A 393 -0.08 30.95 4.72
C GLY A 393 -0.31 31.52 3.31
N TRP A 394 -0.90 30.73 2.41
CA TRP A 394 -1.28 31.18 1.07
C TRP A 394 -2.54 32.05 1.13
N ARG A 395 -2.70 32.90 0.12
CA ARG A 395 -3.93 33.66 -0.10
C ARG A 395 -4.45 33.41 -1.50
N ILE A 396 -5.78 33.35 -1.65
CA ILE A 396 -6.43 33.28 -2.96
C ILE A 396 -7.18 34.60 -3.21
N GLU A 397 -6.98 35.17 -4.36
CA GLU A 397 -7.60 36.44 -4.74
C GLU A 397 -8.22 36.32 -6.13
N ARG A 398 -9.38 36.99 -6.30
CA ARG A 398 -10.02 37.10 -7.60
C ARG A 398 -9.62 38.41 -8.26
N LYS A 399 -8.98 38.33 -9.42
CA LYS A 399 -8.61 39.49 -10.26
C LYS A 399 -9.46 39.52 -11.52
N ALA A 400 -9.38 40.60 -12.30
CA ALA A 400 -10.06 40.71 -13.57
C ALA A 400 -9.63 39.58 -14.55
N SER A 401 -8.37 39.11 -14.46
CA SER A 401 -7.79 38.02 -15.26
C SER A 401 -8.13 36.61 -14.72
N GLY A 402 -8.85 36.47 -13.62
CA GLY A 402 -9.16 35.17 -13.00
C GLY A 402 -8.66 35.05 -11.57
N TRP A 403 -8.51 33.80 -11.10
CA TRP A 403 -8.06 33.49 -9.76
C TRP A 403 -6.54 33.48 -9.66
N THR A 404 -5.97 34.00 -8.57
CA THR A 404 -4.54 34.06 -8.31
C THR A 404 -4.23 33.53 -6.92
N ALA A 405 -3.31 32.58 -6.81
CA ALA A 405 -2.75 32.12 -5.55
C ALA A 405 -1.49 32.91 -5.20
N ILE A 406 -1.45 33.47 -4.01
CA ILE A 406 -0.36 34.34 -3.52
C ILE A 406 0.39 33.57 -2.43
N PRO A 407 1.68 33.25 -2.62
CA PRO A 407 2.47 32.53 -1.63
C PRO A 407 2.74 33.37 -0.36
N PRO A 408 3.03 32.71 0.76
CA PRO A 408 3.46 33.39 1.99
C PRO A 408 4.76 34.16 1.76
N LYS A 409 4.98 35.23 2.54
CA LYS A 409 6.15 36.10 2.39
C LYS A 409 7.50 35.36 2.48
N THR A 410 7.55 34.31 3.28
CA THR A 410 8.73 33.44 3.44
C THR A 410 9.10 32.66 2.16
N MET A 411 8.15 32.38 1.26
CA MET A 411 8.41 31.71 -0.03
C MET A 411 8.74 32.67 -1.18
N ARG A 412 8.44 33.96 -1.05
CA ARG A 412 8.69 34.94 -2.13
C ARG A 412 10.18 35.11 -2.45
N HIS A 413 11.05 34.95 -1.44
CA HIS A 413 12.51 35.04 -1.65
C HIS A 413 13.09 33.93 -2.54
N TYR A 414 12.40 32.79 -2.67
CA TYR A 414 12.87 31.69 -3.52
C TYR A 414 12.38 31.78 -4.97
N LEU A 415 11.32 32.54 -5.25
CA LEU A 415 10.72 32.66 -6.58
C LEU A 415 11.26 33.88 -7.37
N ASP A 416 11.83 34.88 -6.67
CA ASP A 416 12.39 36.07 -7.29
C ASP A 416 13.90 35.94 -7.56
N SER A 417 14.53 34.79 -7.26
CA SER A 417 15.95 34.49 -7.41
C SER A 417 16.26 33.38 -8.43
N GLY A 418 15.31 33.02 -9.31
CA GLY A 418 15.48 32.03 -10.38
C GLY A 418 15.36 32.63 -11.77
#